data_b22852e437ba1638d84783e347117c82
#
_entry.id   b22852e437ba1638d84783e347117c82
#
_cell.length_a   1.000
_cell.length_b   1.000
_cell.length_c   1.000
_cell.angle_alpha   90.00
_cell.angle_beta   90.00
_cell.angle_gamma   90.00
#
_symmetry.space_group_name_H-M   'P 1'
#
loop_
_entity.id
_entity.type
_entity.pdbx_description
1 polymer ?
#
loop_
_entity_poly.entity_id
_entity_poly.type
_entity_poly.pdbx_seq_one_letter_code
_entity_poly.pdbx_strand_id
1 'polypeptide(L)'
;DQRYLLSPQDLAAWELLPELQRIGIASLKSEGRLKDASSVAAVTDAYRRRLDRPESEPVHRQLELAFSRGLSTGWLEGINHRRLVHGRWSKKRGPLIGRLLKMDRGGWLQIRSRERLRPGQGIVLEALSDDPLRPPDEVGGRVMVCEQLGQERLKVRLGPGRIETRAPVSYTHLRAHETV
;
A
#
# COMPACT_ATOMS: atom_id res chain seq x y z
N ASP A 1 -13.70 -7.41 -18.42
CA ASP A 1 -14.71 -6.77 -17.53
C ASP A 1 -13.99 -5.99 -16.44
N GLN A 2 -14.17 -4.67 -16.43
CA GLN A 2 -13.69 -3.83 -15.33
C GLN A 2 -14.54 -4.12 -14.09
N ARG A 3 -13.90 -4.59 -13.02
CA ARG A 3 -14.51 -4.83 -11.73
C ARG A 3 -14.26 -3.62 -10.81
N TYR A 4 -15.08 -3.47 -9.78
CA TYR A 4 -14.89 -2.46 -8.72
C TYR A 4 -14.90 -1.00 -9.16
N LEU A 5 -15.64 -0.64 -10.19
CA LEU A 5 -15.76 0.74 -10.67
C LEU A 5 -16.39 1.70 -9.63
N LEU A 6 -17.06 1.17 -8.61
CA LEU A 6 -17.65 1.92 -7.51
C LEU A 6 -16.73 2.02 -6.27
N SER A 7 -15.45 1.60 -6.38
CA SER A 7 -14.48 1.66 -5.28
C SER A 7 -13.43 2.74 -5.57
N PRO A 8 -13.71 4.02 -5.26
CA PRO A 8 -12.77 5.10 -5.50
C PRO A 8 -11.53 4.95 -4.61
N GLN A 9 -10.43 5.52 -5.09
CA GLN A 9 -9.23 5.70 -4.30
C GLN A 9 -9.52 6.64 -3.11
N ASP A 10 -8.69 6.56 -2.08
CA ASP A 10 -8.81 7.45 -0.94
C ASP A 10 -8.32 8.86 -1.32
N LEU A 11 -9.10 9.88 -0.94
CA LEU A 11 -8.74 11.28 -1.19
C LEU A 11 -7.53 11.66 -0.33
N ALA A 12 -6.48 12.11 -0.97
CA ALA A 12 -5.27 12.60 -0.31
C ALA A 12 -4.86 13.95 -0.91
N ALA A 13 -5.06 15.01 -0.15
CA ALA A 13 -4.72 16.37 -0.54
C ALA A 13 -3.38 16.84 0.08
N TRP A 14 -2.56 15.95 0.58
CA TRP A 14 -1.35 16.27 1.34
C TRP A 14 -0.37 17.13 0.54
N GLU A 15 -0.19 16.84 -0.74
CA GLU A 15 0.69 17.61 -1.63
C GLU A 15 0.11 18.99 -1.97
N LEU A 16 -1.21 19.13 -1.95
CA LEU A 16 -1.92 20.35 -2.27
C LEU A 16 -2.08 21.28 -1.07
N LEU A 17 -1.63 20.89 0.13
CA LEU A 17 -1.80 21.70 1.34
C LEU A 17 -1.25 23.15 1.20
N PRO A 18 -0.06 23.40 0.63
CA PRO A 18 0.42 24.77 0.45
C PRO A 18 -0.51 25.60 -0.44
N GLU A 19 -1.05 25.01 -1.48
CA GLU A 19 -2.00 25.69 -2.37
C GLU A 19 -3.34 25.94 -1.69
N LEU A 20 -3.86 24.98 -0.94
CA LEU A 20 -5.09 25.14 -0.17
C LEU A 20 -4.97 26.24 0.88
N GLN A 21 -3.82 26.36 1.54
CA GLN A 21 -3.53 27.48 2.45
C GLN A 21 -3.48 28.81 1.71
N ARG A 22 -2.82 28.86 0.55
CA ARG A 22 -2.67 30.08 -0.26
C ARG A 22 -4.01 30.64 -0.73
N ILE A 23 -4.96 29.77 -1.08
CA ILE A 23 -6.31 30.19 -1.49
C ILE A 23 -7.27 30.45 -0.31
N GLY A 24 -6.78 30.33 0.93
CA GLY A 24 -7.52 30.73 2.13
C GLY A 24 -8.43 29.65 2.71
N ILE A 25 -8.18 28.37 2.46
CA ILE A 25 -8.91 27.29 3.14
C ILE A 25 -8.60 27.34 4.64
N ALA A 26 -9.62 27.59 5.45
CA ALA A 26 -9.48 27.81 6.90
C ALA A 26 -9.37 26.51 7.72
N SER A 27 -9.95 25.40 7.24
CA SER A 27 -9.90 24.13 7.96
C SER A 27 -9.97 22.94 7.02
N LEU A 28 -9.43 21.81 7.48
CA LEU A 28 -9.44 20.54 6.78
C LEU A 28 -10.18 19.50 7.63
N LYS A 29 -11.06 18.74 7.01
CA LYS A 29 -11.77 17.65 7.66
C LYS A 29 -11.19 16.32 7.21
N SER A 30 -10.69 15.52 8.16
CA SER A 30 -10.27 14.14 7.91
C SER A 30 -11.41 13.19 8.28
N GLU A 31 -11.74 12.28 7.36
CA GLU A 31 -12.74 11.25 7.63
C GLU A 31 -12.05 9.96 8.15
N GLY A 32 -12.29 9.68 9.42
CA GLY A 32 -11.74 8.50 10.10
C GLY A 32 -12.79 7.44 10.45
N ARG A 33 -14.04 7.60 10.00
CA ARG A 33 -15.12 6.65 10.30
C ARG A 33 -14.76 5.26 9.76
N LEU A 34 -14.93 4.24 10.58
CA LEU A 34 -14.58 2.85 10.29
C LEU A 34 -13.08 2.60 10.07
N LYS A 35 -12.23 3.51 10.51
CA LYS A 35 -10.77 3.32 10.54
C LYS A 35 -10.34 3.00 11.97
N ASP A 36 -9.24 2.28 12.10
CA ASP A 36 -8.61 2.07 13.40
C ASP A 36 -7.91 3.35 13.91
N ALA A 37 -7.68 3.42 15.22
CA ALA A 37 -7.10 4.60 15.85
C ALA A 37 -5.69 4.91 15.34
N SER A 38 -4.90 3.89 14.99
CA SER A 38 -3.53 4.06 14.49
C SER A 38 -3.52 4.68 13.11
N SER A 39 -4.44 4.29 12.23
CA SER A 39 -4.62 4.90 10.92
C SER A 39 -5.03 6.38 11.02
N VAL A 40 -5.96 6.71 11.92
CA VAL A 40 -6.38 8.10 12.15
C VAL A 40 -5.22 8.94 12.68
N ALA A 41 -4.47 8.41 13.65
CA ALA A 41 -3.30 9.08 14.22
C ALA A 41 -2.23 9.34 13.16
N ALA A 42 -1.89 8.33 12.34
CA ALA A 42 -0.89 8.45 11.29
C ALA A 42 -1.26 9.52 10.24
N VAL A 43 -2.52 9.52 9.78
CA VAL A 43 -2.99 10.51 8.82
C VAL A 43 -2.98 11.90 9.43
N THR A 44 -3.49 12.07 10.65
CA THR A 44 -3.56 13.37 11.34
C THR A 44 -2.16 13.94 11.59
N ASP A 45 -1.22 13.10 12.04
CA ASP A 45 0.18 13.49 12.24
C ASP A 45 0.84 13.92 10.92
N ALA A 46 0.63 13.17 9.86
CA ALA A 46 1.15 13.49 8.53
C ALA A 46 0.69 14.88 8.05
N TYR A 47 -0.62 15.14 8.12
CA TYR A 47 -1.19 16.42 7.73
C TYR A 47 -0.75 17.56 8.66
N ARG A 48 -0.67 17.30 9.97
CA ARG A 48 -0.20 18.31 10.93
C ARG A 48 1.24 18.73 10.66
N ARG A 49 2.13 17.76 10.46
CA ARG A 49 3.53 18.03 10.10
C ARG A 49 3.66 18.86 8.83
N ARG A 50 2.87 18.55 7.80
CA ARG A 50 2.92 19.31 6.54
C ARG A 50 2.44 20.75 6.70
N LEU A 51 1.42 20.97 7.52
CA LEU A 51 0.92 22.30 7.83
C LEU A 51 1.94 23.12 8.63
N ASP A 52 2.63 22.48 9.58
CA ASP A 52 3.64 23.16 10.42
C ASP A 52 4.97 23.35 9.71
N ARG A 53 5.30 22.45 8.78
CA ARG A 53 6.57 22.44 8.03
C ARG A 53 6.31 22.09 6.58
N PRO A 54 6.06 23.10 5.73
CA PRO A 54 5.80 22.88 4.30
C PRO A 54 6.92 22.17 3.55
N GLU A 55 8.15 22.25 4.03
CA GLU A 55 9.36 21.60 3.50
C GLU A 55 9.49 20.11 3.92
N SER A 56 8.56 19.60 4.74
CA SER A 56 8.69 18.23 5.27
C SER A 56 8.70 17.19 4.16
N GLU A 57 9.52 16.17 4.36
CA GLU A 57 9.61 15.02 3.46
C GLU A 57 8.25 14.39 3.17
N PRO A 58 8.04 13.91 1.94
CA PRO A 58 6.80 13.25 1.55
C PRO A 58 6.48 12.06 2.47
N VAL A 59 5.34 12.12 3.12
CA VAL A 59 4.82 11.03 3.97
C VAL A 59 3.90 10.07 3.21
N HIS A 60 3.92 10.11 1.89
CA HIS A 60 3.11 9.26 1.01
C HIS A 60 3.12 7.82 1.47
N ARG A 61 4.30 7.32 1.78
CA ARG A 61 4.49 5.93 2.19
C ARG A 61 3.81 5.61 3.52
N GLN A 62 3.87 6.51 4.50
CA GLN A 62 3.19 6.34 5.77
C GLN A 62 1.67 6.34 5.59
N LEU A 63 1.16 7.21 4.72
CA LEU A 63 -0.26 7.27 4.38
C LEU A 63 -0.73 6.00 3.65
N GLU A 64 0.07 5.49 2.71
CA GLU A 64 -0.22 4.23 2.02
C GLU A 64 -0.21 3.03 2.96
N LEU A 65 0.73 2.97 3.91
CA LEU A 65 0.79 1.92 4.91
C LEU A 65 -0.39 1.97 5.87
N ALA A 66 -0.76 3.16 6.33
CA ALA A 66 -1.84 3.33 7.30
C ALA A 66 -3.19 2.83 6.76
N PHE A 67 -3.59 3.29 5.61
CA PHE A 67 -4.81 2.81 4.94
C PHE A 67 -4.91 3.37 3.52
N SER A 68 -4.80 2.51 2.52
CA SER A 68 -4.98 2.98 1.15
C SER A 68 -5.54 1.92 0.22
N ARG A 69 -6.51 2.33 -0.59
CA ARG A 69 -6.94 1.66 -1.81
C ARG A 69 -6.28 2.25 -3.04
N GLY A 70 -5.23 3.01 -2.84
CA GLY A 70 -4.61 3.97 -3.72
C GLY A 70 -4.96 5.38 -3.26
N LEU A 71 -4.05 6.33 -3.44
CA LEU A 71 -4.23 7.74 -3.10
C LEU A 71 -4.52 8.53 -4.37
N SER A 72 -5.43 9.47 -4.28
CA SER A 72 -5.82 10.36 -5.38
C SER A 72 -6.14 11.74 -4.84
N THR A 73 -5.83 12.77 -5.59
CA THR A 73 -6.26 14.15 -5.31
C THR A 73 -7.76 14.38 -5.59
N GLY A 74 -8.46 13.33 -6.01
CA GLY A 74 -9.88 13.43 -6.38
C GLY A 74 -10.08 14.38 -7.55
N TRP A 75 -10.89 15.39 -7.35
CA TRP A 75 -11.18 16.44 -8.33
C TRP A 75 -10.54 17.79 -7.99
N LEU A 76 -9.67 17.84 -7.00
CA LEU A 76 -9.02 19.09 -6.60
C LEU A 76 -8.14 19.70 -7.68
N GLU A 77 -7.63 18.89 -8.60
CA GLU A 77 -6.84 19.31 -9.77
C GLU A 77 -7.62 19.24 -11.09
N GLY A 78 -8.94 19.18 -11.02
CA GLY A 78 -9.83 19.07 -12.18
C GLY A 78 -10.52 17.72 -12.29
N ILE A 79 -11.53 17.68 -13.14
CA ILE A 79 -12.42 16.51 -13.29
C ILE A 79 -11.76 15.46 -14.18
N ASN A 80 -11.31 14.36 -13.59
CA ASN A 80 -10.85 13.19 -14.33
C ASN A 80 -11.33 11.90 -13.66
N HIS A 81 -12.48 11.41 -14.12
CA HIS A 81 -13.11 10.21 -13.54
C HIS A 81 -12.24 8.94 -13.66
N ARG A 82 -11.40 8.84 -14.68
CA ARG A 82 -10.52 7.68 -14.87
C ARG A 82 -9.44 7.58 -13.81
N ARG A 83 -9.05 8.70 -13.20
CA ARG A 83 -8.06 8.75 -12.12
C ARG A 83 -8.65 8.43 -10.74
N LEU A 84 -9.97 8.51 -10.57
CA LEU A 84 -10.64 8.21 -9.30
C LEU A 84 -10.67 6.72 -8.97
N VAL A 85 -10.74 5.88 -9.98
CA VAL A 85 -10.96 4.45 -9.82
C VAL A 85 -10.00 3.69 -10.71
N HIS A 86 -9.17 2.83 -10.13
CA HIS A 86 -8.31 1.96 -10.92
C HIS A 86 -9.02 0.66 -11.36
N GLY A 87 -10.21 0.33 -10.81
CA GLY A 87 -11.06 -0.78 -11.24
C GLY A 87 -10.52 -2.20 -11.00
N ARG A 88 -9.34 -2.34 -10.37
CA ARG A 88 -8.66 -3.63 -10.24
C ARG A 88 -8.99 -4.36 -8.94
N TRP A 89 -9.19 -3.64 -7.87
CA TRP A 89 -9.46 -4.20 -6.54
C TRP A 89 -10.31 -3.26 -5.69
N SER A 90 -11.01 -3.84 -4.71
CA SER A 90 -11.85 -3.10 -3.76
C SER A 90 -11.25 -2.99 -2.36
N LYS A 91 -10.19 -3.77 -2.08
CA LYS A 91 -9.61 -3.88 -0.74
C LYS A 91 -8.39 -3.00 -0.58
N LYS A 92 -8.06 -2.69 0.69
CA LYS A 92 -6.81 -2.07 1.10
C LYS A 92 -5.62 -2.84 0.50
N ARG A 93 -4.67 -2.10 -0.03
CA ARG A 93 -3.38 -2.61 -0.48
C ARG A 93 -2.27 -1.72 0.05
N GLY A 94 -1.28 -2.33 0.64
CA GLY A 94 -0.09 -1.64 1.06
C GLY A 94 0.78 -1.21 -0.13
N PRO A 95 1.82 -0.40 0.13
CA PRO A 95 2.77 0.01 -0.88
C PRO A 95 3.56 -1.18 -1.43
N LEU A 96 4.07 -1.00 -2.64
CA LEU A 96 5.05 -1.92 -3.21
C LEU A 96 6.35 -1.81 -2.41
N ILE A 97 6.76 -2.92 -1.78
CA ILE A 97 7.94 -2.95 -0.91
C ILE A 97 9.10 -3.74 -1.50
N GLY A 98 8.89 -4.51 -2.54
CA GLY A 98 9.97 -5.30 -3.10
C GLY A 98 9.52 -6.33 -4.14
N ARG A 99 10.43 -7.27 -4.41
CA ARG A 99 10.24 -8.34 -5.38
C ARG A 99 10.62 -9.69 -4.78
N LEU A 100 9.86 -10.72 -5.13
CA LEU A 100 10.23 -12.09 -4.85
C LEU A 100 11.37 -12.51 -5.77
N LEU A 101 12.44 -13.06 -5.21
CA LEU A 101 13.58 -13.59 -5.95
C LEU A 101 13.47 -15.10 -6.11
N LYS A 102 13.09 -15.79 -5.02
CA LYS A 102 13.02 -17.25 -4.99
C LYS A 102 12.08 -17.71 -3.89
N MET A 103 11.40 -18.81 -4.13
CA MET A 103 10.69 -19.58 -3.11
C MET A 103 11.29 -20.98 -3.06
N ASP A 104 11.60 -21.48 -1.87
CA ASP A 104 12.09 -22.83 -1.68
C ASP A 104 10.95 -23.83 -1.39
N ARG A 105 11.27 -25.11 -1.41
CA ARG A 105 10.28 -26.18 -1.13
C ARG A 105 9.77 -26.17 0.31
N GLY A 106 10.47 -25.53 1.22
CA GLY A 106 10.07 -25.36 2.62
C GLY A 106 9.16 -24.15 2.87
N GLY A 107 8.76 -23.43 1.79
CA GLY A 107 7.90 -22.26 1.89
C GLY A 107 8.62 -20.99 2.35
N TRP A 108 9.94 -20.96 2.28
CA TRP A 108 10.70 -19.75 2.54
C TRP A 108 10.79 -18.89 1.28
N LEU A 109 10.60 -17.62 1.45
CA LEU A 109 10.64 -16.61 0.41
C LEU A 109 11.94 -15.81 0.53
N GLN A 110 12.71 -15.74 -0.53
CA GLN A 110 13.82 -14.77 -0.65
C GLN A 110 13.30 -13.55 -1.40
N ILE A 111 13.42 -12.40 -0.77
CA ILE A 111 12.82 -11.16 -1.23
C ILE A 111 13.93 -10.11 -1.37
N ARG A 112 13.89 -9.32 -2.44
CA ARG A 112 14.63 -8.07 -2.51
C ARG A 112 13.72 -6.94 -2.05
N SER A 113 14.08 -6.28 -0.97
CA SER A 113 13.34 -5.15 -0.42
C SER A 113 14.29 -4.18 0.27
N ARG A 114 14.03 -2.89 0.13
CA ARG A 114 14.67 -1.85 0.95
C ARG A 114 13.99 -1.68 2.30
N GLU A 115 12.81 -2.25 2.44
CA GLU A 115 12.04 -2.19 3.67
C GLU A 115 12.40 -3.31 4.61
N ARG A 116 12.37 -2.98 5.90
CA ARG A 116 12.48 -3.97 6.96
C ARG A 116 11.11 -4.56 7.24
N LEU A 117 11.00 -5.86 7.04
CA LEU A 117 9.80 -6.60 7.45
C LEU A 117 9.95 -7.09 8.90
N ARG A 118 8.83 -7.11 9.60
CA ARG A 118 8.76 -7.60 10.98
C ARG A 118 7.75 -8.76 11.07
N PRO A 119 7.99 -9.73 11.97
CA PRO A 119 6.96 -10.71 12.31
C PRO A 119 5.65 -10.02 12.69
N GLY A 120 4.53 -10.59 12.26
CA GLY A 120 3.19 -10.02 12.44
C GLY A 120 2.67 -9.21 11.25
N GLN A 121 3.53 -8.61 10.44
CA GLN A 121 3.09 -7.87 9.25
C GLN A 121 2.48 -8.79 8.19
N GLY A 122 1.43 -8.31 7.52
CA GLY A 122 0.87 -8.98 6.35
C GLY A 122 1.62 -8.60 5.08
N ILE A 123 1.90 -9.57 4.22
CA ILE A 123 2.42 -9.31 2.88
C ILE A 123 1.59 -10.04 1.84
N VAL A 124 1.51 -9.45 0.65
CA VAL A 124 0.87 -10.03 -0.52
C VAL A 124 1.87 -10.08 -1.65
N LEU A 125 1.95 -11.22 -2.28
CA LEU A 125 2.69 -11.46 -3.51
C LEU A 125 1.70 -11.35 -4.67
N GLU A 126 2.03 -10.53 -5.65
CA GLU A 126 1.23 -10.35 -6.85
C GLU A 126 1.97 -10.94 -8.05
N ALA A 127 1.27 -11.73 -8.85
CA ALA A 127 1.77 -12.13 -10.16
C ALA A 127 1.80 -10.91 -11.09
N LEU A 128 2.84 -10.77 -11.90
CA LEU A 128 2.80 -9.83 -13.01
C LEU A 128 1.78 -10.34 -14.03
N SER A 129 0.86 -9.49 -14.39
CA SER A 129 -0.05 -9.71 -15.50
C SER A 129 0.24 -8.67 -16.58
N ASP A 130 0.42 -9.13 -17.81
CA ASP A 130 0.54 -8.27 -18.99
C ASP A 130 -0.81 -7.64 -19.35
N ASP A 131 -1.90 -8.19 -18.84
CA ASP A 131 -3.24 -7.63 -18.99
C ASP A 131 -3.56 -6.64 -17.86
N PRO A 132 -3.61 -5.34 -18.15
CA PRO A 132 -3.91 -4.32 -17.15
C PRO A 132 -5.33 -4.42 -16.57
N LEU A 133 -6.23 -5.15 -17.21
CA LEU A 133 -7.63 -5.31 -16.81
C LEU A 133 -7.85 -6.56 -15.96
N ARG A 134 -6.92 -7.52 -15.99
CA ARG A 134 -7.01 -8.73 -15.19
C ARG A 134 -6.50 -8.46 -13.77
N PRO A 135 -7.31 -8.76 -12.73
CA PRO A 135 -6.80 -8.74 -11.37
C PRO A 135 -5.60 -9.67 -11.26
N PRO A 136 -4.49 -9.27 -10.64
CA PRO A 136 -3.36 -10.15 -10.45
C PRO A 136 -3.75 -11.34 -9.55
N ASP A 137 -3.21 -12.51 -9.86
CA ASP A 137 -3.28 -13.63 -8.93
C ASP A 137 -2.47 -13.26 -7.68
N GLU A 138 -3.09 -13.44 -6.52
CA GLU A 138 -2.54 -12.99 -5.26
C GLU A 138 -2.38 -14.13 -4.28
N VAL A 139 -1.24 -14.14 -3.65
CA VAL A 139 -0.98 -15.02 -2.51
C VAL A 139 -0.39 -14.19 -1.38
N GLY A 140 -0.94 -14.31 -0.21
CA GLY A 140 -0.49 -13.52 0.93
C GLY A 140 -0.55 -14.28 2.23
N GLY A 141 0.13 -13.72 3.22
CA GLY A 141 0.13 -14.28 4.57
C GLY A 141 0.80 -13.33 5.55
N ARG A 142 0.72 -13.71 6.82
CA ARG A 142 1.41 -13.00 7.89
C ARG A 142 2.87 -13.47 7.96
N VAL A 143 3.79 -12.55 8.04
CA VAL A 143 5.21 -12.82 8.30
C VAL A 143 5.35 -13.45 9.68
N MET A 144 5.86 -14.66 9.74
CA MET A 144 6.16 -15.35 11.01
C MET A 144 7.62 -15.20 11.38
N VAL A 145 8.50 -15.32 10.40
CA VAL A 145 9.94 -15.19 10.57
C VAL A 145 10.49 -14.30 9.47
N CYS A 146 11.41 -13.41 9.82
CA CYS A 146 12.14 -12.58 8.87
C CYS A 146 13.62 -12.55 9.27
N GLU A 147 14.48 -12.98 8.37
CA GLU A 147 15.93 -12.98 8.51
C GLU A 147 16.55 -12.03 7.48
N GLN A 148 17.48 -11.21 7.91
CA GLN A 148 18.25 -10.35 7.02
C GLN A 148 19.39 -11.14 6.39
N LEU A 149 19.44 -11.25 5.07
CA LEU A 149 20.53 -11.90 4.33
C LEU A 149 21.58 -10.93 3.79
N GLY A 150 21.27 -9.63 3.76
CA GLY A 150 22.11 -8.57 3.22
C GLY A 150 21.39 -7.24 3.21
N GLN A 151 21.97 -6.19 2.65
CA GLN A 151 21.37 -4.84 2.70
C GLN A 151 19.95 -4.76 2.16
N GLU A 152 19.66 -5.47 1.06
CA GLU A 152 18.35 -5.46 0.40
C GLU A 152 17.76 -6.87 0.25
N ARG A 153 18.29 -7.87 0.96
CA ARG A 153 17.81 -9.26 0.85
C ARG A 153 17.28 -9.76 2.17
N LEU A 154 16.06 -10.24 2.13
CA LEU A 154 15.35 -10.82 3.27
C LEU A 154 14.99 -12.27 2.96
N LYS A 155 15.03 -13.11 3.99
CA LYS A 155 14.45 -14.44 3.98
C LYS A 155 13.25 -14.45 4.91
N VAL A 156 12.08 -14.76 4.36
CA VAL A 156 10.81 -14.61 5.06
C VAL A 156 10.05 -15.92 5.02
N ARG A 157 9.43 -16.27 6.13
CA ARG A 157 8.46 -17.37 6.21
C ARG A 157 7.10 -16.82 6.57
N LEU A 158 6.10 -17.20 5.77
CA LEU A 158 4.71 -16.84 6.04
C LEU A 158 4.03 -17.91 6.91
N GLY A 159 3.09 -17.47 7.72
CA GLY A 159 2.19 -18.34 8.45
C GLY A 159 1.23 -19.09 7.51
N PRO A 160 0.44 -20.02 8.04
CA PRO A 160 -0.51 -20.78 7.27
C PRO A 160 -1.53 -19.85 6.62
N GLY A 161 -1.38 -19.67 5.33
CA GLY A 161 -2.24 -18.97 4.40
C GLY A 161 -2.11 -19.71 3.07
N ARG A 162 -3.09 -19.57 2.19
CA ARG A 162 -3.08 -20.29 0.91
C ARG A 162 -1.89 -19.87 0.03
N ILE A 163 -0.73 -20.44 0.29
CA ILE A 163 0.32 -20.53 -0.71
C ILE A 163 0.09 -21.87 -1.39
N GLU A 164 -0.81 -21.91 -2.35
CA GLU A 164 -0.91 -23.08 -3.23
C GLU A 164 0.31 -23.07 -4.13
N THR A 165 1.22 -23.99 -3.85
CA THR A 165 2.49 -24.21 -4.57
C THR A 165 2.29 -24.74 -6.01
N ARG A 166 1.13 -24.55 -6.61
CA ARG A 166 0.72 -25.22 -7.86
C ARG A 166 1.02 -24.48 -9.15
N ALA A 167 1.64 -23.30 -9.12
CA ALA A 167 2.01 -22.65 -10.38
C ALA A 167 3.46 -22.20 -10.36
N PRO A 168 4.21 -22.37 -11.46
CA PRO A 168 5.44 -21.64 -11.71
C PRO A 168 5.04 -20.20 -12.02
N VAL A 169 4.64 -19.46 -11.01
CA VAL A 169 4.18 -18.08 -11.18
C VAL A 169 5.36 -17.19 -10.87
N SER A 170 5.70 -16.35 -11.82
CA SER A 170 6.60 -15.23 -11.61
C SER A 170 5.91 -14.20 -10.73
N TYR A 171 5.79 -14.45 -9.42
CA TYR A 171 5.40 -13.42 -8.47
C TYR A 171 6.56 -12.44 -8.37
N THR A 172 6.35 -11.23 -8.81
CA THR A 172 7.43 -10.26 -8.87
C THR A 172 7.20 -9.05 -7.99
N HIS A 173 5.97 -8.81 -7.54
CA HIS A 173 5.65 -7.68 -6.71
C HIS A 173 5.23 -8.10 -5.31
N LEU A 174 5.81 -7.44 -4.33
CA LEU A 174 5.54 -7.66 -2.92
C LEU A 174 4.97 -6.40 -2.30
N ARG A 175 3.79 -6.50 -1.69
CA ARG A 175 3.16 -5.40 -0.95
C ARG A 175 3.05 -5.75 0.52
N ALA A 176 3.28 -4.77 1.38
CA ALA A 176 3.12 -4.91 2.82
C ALA A 176 1.79 -4.33 3.29
N HIS A 177 1.21 -4.98 4.29
CA HIS A 177 0.09 -4.45 5.05
C HIS A 177 0.46 -4.40 6.52
N GLU A 178 0.13 -3.32 7.20
CA GLU A 178 0.10 -3.35 8.65
C GLU A 178 -1.12 -4.19 9.07
N THR A 179 -0.84 -5.23 9.83
CA THR A 179 -1.87 -6.00 10.51
C THR A 179 -1.90 -5.50 11.95
N VAL A 180 -2.99 -4.89 12.34
CA VAL A 180 -3.31 -4.60 13.73
C VAL A 180 -3.68 -5.89 14.43
#